data_ac4605e74f843e6cb5a2b164db10b07a
#
_entry.id   ac4605e74f843e6cb5a2b164db10b07a
#
_cell.length_a   1.000
_cell.length_b   1.000
_cell.length_c   1.000
_cell.angle_alpha   90.00
_cell.angle_beta   90.00
_cell.angle_gamma   90.00
#
_symmetry.space_group_name_H-M   'P 1'
#
loop_
_entity.id
_entity.type
_entity.pdbx_description
1 polymer ?
#
loop_
_entity_poly.entity_id
_entity_poly.type
_entity_poly.pdbx_seq_one_letter_code
_entity_poly.pdbx_strand_id
1 'polypeptide(L)'
;RSILTLDYPKLEVIAIDDRSDDRTGEILDELAAADPRLRAVHVTELPQGWIGKNHALYCGVKEAAGELLLFTDADVYFEPTVLARAVSCVQEGELDHLTIAADVRTRSLLLEMFIVAFMVSFFGYFRPWRMGDPNSSAAVGIGAFNLVRKQAYFAAGGHRPIAMRPDDDLRLALLLRDHGSKQAFGVAGGMVSVEWYPGLRAAFHGLEKNSLAAVNFKPWMLLGGAPVQMLIMCWPFVAPFITSGPVRWLNAAIVILLLVGQMVLLQ
;
A
#
# COMPACT_ATOMS: atom_id res chain seq x y z
N ARG A 1 -5.86 17.66 -1.29
CA ARG A 1 -5.17 18.95 -1.04
C ARG A 1 -3.74 18.77 -0.54
N SER A 2 -3.41 17.79 0.32
CA SER A 2 -2.04 17.60 0.83
C SER A 2 -1.01 17.34 -0.28
N ILE A 3 -1.36 16.67 -1.37
CA ILE A 3 -0.44 16.43 -2.49
C ILE A 3 0.03 17.73 -3.18
N LEU A 4 -0.77 18.78 -3.15
CA LEU A 4 -0.41 20.09 -3.69
C LEU A 4 0.53 20.91 -2.79
N THR A 5 0.74 20.45 -1.53
CA THR A 5 1.74 21.06 -0.63
C THR A 5 3.13 20.45 -0.79
N LEU A 6 3.29 19.43 -1.64
CA LEU A 6 4.59 18.82 -1.91
C LEU A 6 5.57 19.85 -2.50
N ASP A 7 6.75 19.93 -1.87
CA ASP A 7 7.85 20.79 -2.32
C ASP A 7 8.72 20.04 -3.33
N TYR A 8 8.24 20.02 -4.59
CA TYR A 8 8.97 19.44 -5.71
C TYR A 8 8.78 20.30 -6.97
N PRO A 9 9.87 20.81 -7.58
CA PRO A 9 9.77 21.86 -8.60
C PRO A 9 9.12 21.40 -9.92
N LYS A 10 9.15 20.12 -10.24
CA LYS A 10 8.60 19.56 -11.48
C LYS A 10 7.45 18.59 -11.16
N LEU A 11 6.56 18.98 -10.27
CA LEU A 11 5.37 18.20 -9.91
C LEU A 11 4.23 18.49 -10.88
N GLU A 12 3.68 17.44 -11.49
CA GLU A 12 2.32 17.44 -12.04
C GLU A 12 1.44 16.49 -11.22
N VAL A 13 0.20 16.85 -11.01
CA VAL A 13 -0.81 16.05 -10.32
C VAL A 13 -1.95 15.76 -11.27
N ILE A 14 -2.23 14.50 -11.50
CA ILE A 14 -3.36 14.05 -12.34
C ILE A 14 -4.37 13.41 -11.42
N ALA A 15 -5.45 14.13 -11.16
CA ALA A 15 -6.56 13.64 -10.34
C ALA A 15 -7.63 13.04 -11.27
N ILE A 16 -7.99 11.80 -10.99
CA ILE A 16 -8.90 11.05 -11.86
C ILE A 16 -10.22 10.84 -11.14
N ASP A 17 -11.27 11.35 -11.74
CA ASP A 17 -12.65 11.13 -11.35
C ASP A 17 -13.19 9.93 -12.12
N ASP A 18 -13.38 8.81 -11.43
CA ASP A 18 -13.91 7.57 -12.02
C ASP A 18 -15.43 7.50 -11.84
N ARG A 19 -16.16 8.27 -12.67
CA ARG A 19 -17.63 8.22 -12.77
C ARG A 19 -18.32 8.54 -11.43
N SER A 20 -17.81 9.51 -10.68
CA SER A 20 -18.46 9.96 -9.46
C SER A 20 -19.84 10.58 -9.78
N ASP A 21 -20.82 10.30 -8.96
CA ASP A 21 -22.18 10.83 -9.02
C ASP A 21 -22.45 11.93 -7.97
N ASP A 22 -21.42 12.27 -7.19
CA ASP A 22 -21.42 13.34 -6.21
C ASP A 22 -20.64 14.58 -6.73
N ARG A 23 -20.33 15.51 -5.83
CA ARG A 23 -19.58 16.74 -6.17
C ARG A 23 -18.07 16.53 -6.37
N THR A 24 -17.57 15.30 -6.46
CA THR A 24 -16.12 15.03 -6.60
C THR A 24 -15.57 15.67 -7.86
N GLY A 25 -16.24 15.50 -9.02
CA GLY A 25 -15.81 16.09 -10.27
C GLY A 25 -15.73 17.62 -10.23
N GLU A 26 -16.79 18.29 -9.71
CA GLU A 26 -16.83 19.75 -9.53
C GLU A 26 -15.67 20.26 -8.65
N ILE A 27 -15.42 19.57 -7.54
CA ILE A 27 -14.32 19.93 -6.61
C ILE A 27 -12.94 19.79 -7.27
N LEU A 28 -12.76 18.76 -8.11
CA LEU A 28 -11.50 18.57 -8.84
C LEU A 28 -11.30 19.66 -9.87
N ASP A 29 -12.35 20.09 -10.59
CA ASP A 29 -12.29 21.18 -11.55
C ASP A 29 -11.97 22.52 -10.87
N GLU A 30 -12.61 22.81 -9.74
CA GLU A 30 -12.31 23.99 -8.92
C GLU A 30 -10.82 24.02 -8.47
N LEU A 31 -10.30 22.86 -8.03
CA LEU A 31 -8.91 22.76 -7.62
C LEU A 31 -7.94 22.89 -8.81
N ALA A 32 -8.27 22.32 -9.96
CA ALA A 32 -7.46 22.41 -11.17
C ALA A 32 -7.43 23.85 -11.73
N ALA A 33 -8.54 24.59 -11.60
CA ALA A 33 -8.56 26.01 -11.94
C ALA A 33 -7.71 26.88 -11.01
N ALA A 34 -7.53 26.45 -9.76
CA ALA A 34 -6.76 27.19 -8.74
C ALA A 34 -5.26 26.87 -8.75
N ASP A 35 -4.84 25.67 -9.19
CA ASP A 35 -3.43 25.25 -9.18
C ASP A 35 -3.04 24.62 -10.55
N PRO A 36 -2.17 25.28 -11.34
CA PRO A 36 -1.79 24.82 -12.67
C PRO A 36 -1.03 23.48 -12.68
N ARG A 37 -0.56 23.00 -11.53
CA ARG A 37 0.07 21.68 -11.41
C ARG A 37 -0.95 20.56 -11.41
N LEU A 38 -2.21 20.86 -11.10
CA LEU A 38 -3.30 19.88 -11.04
C LEU A 38 -4.08 19.86 -12.36
N ARG A 39 -4.27 18.66 -12.88
CA ARG A 39 -5.20 18.39 -13.99
C ARG A 39 -6.25 17.38 -13.54
N ALA A 40 -7.52 17.74 -13.71
CA ALA A 40 -8.64 16.83 -13.54
C ALA A 40 -8.86 16.01 -14.82
N VAL A 41 -9.08 14.71 -14.68
CA VAL A 41 -9.43 13.80 -15.77
C VAL A 41 -10.68 13.04 -15.39
N HIS A 42 -11.75 13.21 -16.17
CA HIS A 42 -13.04 12.56 -15.94
C HIS A 42 -13.15 11.31 -16.81
N VAL A 43 -13.24 10.15 -16.17
CA VAL A 43 -13.52 8.88 -16.83
C VAL A 43 -15.03 8.70 -16.88
N THR A 44 -15.61 8.64 -18.06
CA THR A 44 -17.08 8.50 -18.25
C THR A 44 -17.53 7.07 -18.47
N GLU A 45 -16.63 6.21 -18.96
CA GLU A 45 -16.95 4.82 -19.31
C GLU A 45 -15.95 3.85 -18.69
N LEU A 46 -16.44 2.68 -18.27
CA LEU A 46 -15.60 1.57 -17.84
C LEU A 46 -15.64 0.46 -18.90
N PRO A 47 -14.54 0.25 -19.65
CA PRO A 47 -14.47 -0.80 -20.65
C PRO A 47 -14.61 -2.20 -20.00
N GLN A 48 -15.18 -3.13 -20.77
CA GLN A 48 -15.25 -4.53 -20.34
C GLN A 48 -13.82 -5.07 -20.06
N GLY A 49 -13.68 -5.86 -19.01
CA GLY A 49 -12.38 -6.44 -18.60
C GLY A 49 -11.53 -5.52 -17.74
N TRP A 50 -12.10 -4.45 -17.19
CA TRP A 50 -11.45 -3.55 -16.24
C TRP A 50 -12.26 -3.40 -14.95
N ILE A 51 -11.57 -3.23 -13.83
CA ILE A 51 -12.15 -2.64 -12.63
C ILE A 51 -11.84 -1.14 -12.61
N GLY A 52 -12.73 -0.34 -11.97
CA GLY A 52 -12.69 1.11 -12.03
C GLY A 52 -11.32 1.70 -11.67
N LYS A 53 -10.79 1.36 -10.48
CA LYS A 53 -9.49 1.88 -10.03
C LYS A 53 -8.37 1.65 -11.05
N ASN A 54 -8.21 0.44 -11.55
CA ASN A 54 -7.14 0.12 -12.51
C ASN A 54 -7.30 0.84 -13.84
N HIS A 55 -8.54 1.00 -14.29
CA HIS A 55 -8.83 1.78 -15.50
C HIS A 55 -8.51 3.27 -15.29
N ALA A 56 -8.91 3.83 -14.15
CA ALA A 56 -8.60 5.20 -13.78
C ALA A 56 -7.08 5.45 -13.76
N LEU A 57 -6.32 4.60 -13.06
CA LEU A 57 -4.85 4.68 -13.03
C LEU A 57 -4.23 4.58 -14.44
N TYR A 58 -4.73 3.66 -15.26
CA TYR A 58 -4.28 3.51 -16.65
C TYR A 58 -4.58 4.76 -17.50
N CYS A 59 -5.73 5.39 -17.33
CA CYS A 59 -6.06 6.66 -17.99
C CYS A 59 -5.13 7.78 -17.52
N GLY A 60 -4.87 7.90 -16.22
CA GLY A 60 -3.97 8.90 -15.67
C GLY A 60 -2.54 8.79 -16.21
N VAL A 61 -2.01 7.58 -16.37
CA VAL A 61 -0.67 7.39 -16.94
C VAL A 61 -0.56 7.87 -18.37
N LYS A 62 -1.63 7.80 -19.17
CA LYS A 62 -1.62 8.32 -20.55
C LYS A 62 -1.47 9.83 -20.60
N GLU A 63 -1.99 10.52 -19.59
CA GLU A 63 -1.93 11.97 -19.47
C GLU A 63 -0.61 12.45 -18.82
N ALA A 64 0.11 11.56 -18.14
CA ALA A 64 1.33 11.90 -17.40
C ALA A 64 2.49 12.20 -18.35
N ALA A 65 3.18 13.32 -18.15
CA ALA A 65 4.39 13.71 -18.85
C ALA A 65 5.67 13.31 -18.11
N GLY A 66 5.62 13.19 -16.77
CA GLY A 66 6.77 12.91 -15.91
C GLY A 66 7.48 11.58 -16.20
N GLU A 67 8.77 11.53 -15.86
CA GLU A 67 9.59 10.31 -15.94
C GLU A 67 9.32 9.33 -14.79
N LEU A 68 8.83 9.85 -13.67
CA LEU A 68 8.44 9.08 -12.49
C LEU A 68 6.93 9.20 -12.32
N LEU A 69 6.28 8.08 -12.04
CA LEU A 69 4.86 7.97 -11.78
C LEU A 69 4.66 7.62 -10.30
N LEU A 70 4.07 8.53 -9.54
CA LEU A 70 3.63 8.25 -8.18
C LEU A 70 2.13 7.87 -8.20
N PHE A 71 1.84 6.61 -7.98
CA PHE A 71 0.47 6.15 -7.71
C PHE A 71 0.19 6.32 -6.23
N THR A 72 -0.94 6.95 -5.92
CA THR A 72 -1.39 7.17 -4.54
C THR A 72 -2.91 7.17 -4.46
N ASP A 73 -3.42 6.69 -3.33
CA ASP A 73 -4.84 6.80 -3.02
C ASP A 73 -5.21 8.26 -2.64
N ALA A 74 -6.47 8.63 -2.78
CA ALA A 74 -6.91 10.03 -2.61
C ALA A 74 -6.98 10.49 -1.14
N ASP A 75 -6.94 9.57 -0.19
CA ASP A 75 -7.06 9.79 1.25
C ASP A 75 -5.72 9.83 1.99
N VAL A 76 -4.62 9.91 1.24
CA VAL A 76 -3.25 9.95 1.77
C VAL A 76 -2.82 11.40 2.08
N TYR A 77 -2.15 11.57 3.21
CA TYR A 77 -1.54 12.83 3.63
C TYR A 77 -0.03 12.78 3.49
N PHE A 78 0.53 13.79 2.85
CA PHE A 78 1.94 13.93 2.57
C PHE A 78 2.55 15.08 3.36
N GLU A 79 3.75 14.84 3.89
CA GLU A 79 4.63 15.90 4.37
C GLU A 79 5.34 16.55 3.14
N PRO A 80 5.53 17.87 3.11
CA PRO A 80 6.02 18.57 1.91
C PRO A 80 7.30 18.01 1.29
N THR A 81 8.26 17.52 2.08
CA THR A 81 9.58 17.09 1.59
C THR A 81 9.65 15.63 1.13
N VAL A 82 8.60 14.83 1.37
CA VAL A 82 8.63 13.37 1.13
C VAL A 82 8.92 13.01 -0.33
N LEU A 83 8.33 13.74 -1.28
CA LEU A 83 8.54 13.45 -2.70
C LEU A 83 9.99 13.72 -3.13
N ALA A 84 10.58 14.83 -2.69
CA ALA A 84 11.97 15.14 -2.98
C ALA A 84 12.92 14.06 -2.45
N ARG A 85 12.70 13.59 -1.21
CA ARG A 85 13.47 12.50 -0.59
C ARG A 85 13.29 11.17 -1.34
N ALA A 86 12.05 10.84 -1.72
CA ALA A 86 11.77 9.62 -2.48
C ALA A 86 12.42 9.62 -3.85
N VAL A 87 12.39 10.78 -4.55
CA VAL A 87 13.07 10.93 -5.86
C VAL A 87 14.57 10.81 -5.71
N SER A 88 15.19 11.44 -4.70
CA SER A 88 16.64 11.26 -4.42
C SER A 88 16.98 9.79 -4.18
N CYS A 89 16.19 9.08 -3.37
CA CYS A 89 16.37 7.65 -3.13
C CYS A 89 16.30 6.82 -4.43
N VAL A 90 15.33 7.13 -5.30
CA VAL A 90 15.19 6.45 -6.61
C VAL A 90 16.37 6.75 -7.53
N GLN A 91 16.89 7.98 -7.53
CA GLN A 91 18.00 8.39 -8.38
C GLN A 91 19.33 7.80 -7.88
N GLU A 92 19.65 7.97 -6.60
CA GLU A 92 20.88 7.48 -5.96
C GLU A 92 20.95 5.93 -5.97
N GLY A 93 19.80 5.29 -5.73
CA GLY A 93 19.67 3.84 -5.76
C GLY A 93 19.55 3.25 -7.17
N GLU A 94 19.43 4.08 -8.21
CA GLU A 94 19.09 3.62 -9.58
C GLU A 94 17.87 2.69 -9.59
N LEU A 95 16.85 3.04 -8.80
CA LEU A 95 15.66 2.21 -8.64
C LEU A 95 14.67 2.45 -9.77
N ASP A 96 13.95 1.40 -10.14
CA ASP A 96 12.80 1.46 -11.03
C ASP A 96 11.48 1.61 -10.26
N HIS A 97 11.48 1.16 -8.99
CA HIS A 97 10.31 1.18 -8.15
C HIS A 97 10.67 1.38 -6.68
N LEU A 98 10.01 2.34 -6.04
CA LEU A 98 10.07 2.59 -4.61
C LEU A 98 8.66 2.60 -4.04
N THR A 99 8.38 1.75 -3.06
CA THR A 99 7.13 1.81 -2.31
C THR A 99 7.40 2.17 -0.85
N ILE A 100 6.48 2.93 -0.25
CA ILE A 100 6.60 3.38 1.14
C ILE A 100 5.35 2.96 1.90
N ALA A 101 5.55 2.25 3.02
CA ALA A 101 4.47 1.98 3.97
C ALA A 101 4.11 3.27 4.71
N ALA A 102 2.86 3.71 4.54
CA ALA A 102 2.33 4.87 5.24
C ALA A 102 2.08 4.57 6.73
N ASP A 103 2.19 5.59 7.56
CA ASP A 103 1.76 5.52 8.96
C ASP A 103 0.23 5.52 9.00
N VAL A 104 -0.35 4.51 9.63
CA VAL A 104 -1.81 4.41 9.74
C VAL A 104 -2.27 5.18 10.96
N ARG A 105 -3.07 6.23 10.74
CA ARG A 105 -3.68 7.01 11.81
C ARG A 105 -5.00 6.37 12.25
N THR A 106 -5.15 6.13 13.53
CA THR A 106 -6.39 5.66 14.13
C THR A 106 -6.57 6.23 15.54
N ARG A 107 -7.82 6.34 15.98
CA ARG A 107 -8.18 6.74 17.35
C ARG A 107 -8.67 5.55 18.19
N SER A 108 -8.71 4.36 17.61
CA SER A 108 -9.21 3.15 18.26
C SER A 108 -8.07 2.19 18.56
N LEU A 109 -7.79 1.96 19.83
CA LEU A 109 -6.78 1.00 20.27
C LEU A 109 -7.00 -0.40 19.69
N LEU A 110 -8.26 -0.87 19.62
CA LEU A 110 -8.57 -2.19 19.04
C LEU A 110 -8.26 -2.24 17.54
N LEU A 111 -8.54 -1.16 16.80
CA LEU A 111 -8.19 -1.08 15.40
C LEU A 111 -6.67 -1.02 15.20
N GLU A 112 -5.96 -0.27 16.06
CA GLU A 112 -4.50 -0.19 16.05
C GLU A 112 -3.86 -1.56 16.28
N MET A 113 -4.29 -2.28 17.31
CA MET A 113 -3.83 -3.66 17.57
C MET A 113 -4.07 -4.58 16.37
N PHE A 114 -5.25 -4.47 15.74
CA PHE A 114 -5.57 -5.24 14.54
C PHE A 114 -4.64 -4.89 13.38
N ILE A 115 -4.41 -3.59 13.12
CA ILE A 115 -3.52 -3.11 12.06
C ILE A 115 -2.09 -3.59 12.29
N VAL A 116 -1.56 -3.49 13.51
CA VAL A 116 -0.21 -3.99 13.84
C VAL A 116 -0.11 -5.49 13.59
N ALA A 117 -1.07 -6.28 14.05
CA ALA A 117 -1.11 -7.73 13.81
C ALA A 117 -1.18 -8.06 12.31
N PHE A 118 -1.99 -7.30 11.55
CA PHE A 118 -2.08 -7.43 10.10
C PHE A 118 -0.74 -7.09 9.43
N MET A 119 -0.10 -5.98 9.79
CA MET A 119 1.19 -5.55 9.22
C MET A 119 2.32 -6.54 9.53
N VAL A 120 2.39 -7.08 10.75
CA VAL A 120 3.36 -8.13 11.10
C VAL A 120 3.18 -9.36 10.20
N SER A 121 1.94 -9.79 9.99
CA SER A 121 1.62 -10.93 9.12
C SER A 121 1.93 -10.63 7.66
N PHE A 122 1.53 -9.46 7.19
CA PHE A 122 1.75 -8.99 5.82
C PHE A 122 3.24 -8.91 5.50
N PHE A 123 4.02 -8.24 6.34
CA PHE A 123 5.45 -8.12 6.15
C PHE A 123 6.18 -9.44 6.31
N GLY A 124 5.76 -10.28 7.28
CA GLY A 124 6.31 -11.64 7.43
C GLY A 124 6.12 -12.50 6.18
N TYR A 125 4.96 -12.39 5.53
CA TYR A 125 4.66 -13.12 4.31
C TYR A 125 5.39 -12.57 3.09
N PHE A 126 5.27 -11.25 2.82
CA PHE A 126 5.83 -10.61 1.62
C PHE A 126 7.32 -10.25 1.73
N ARG A 127 7.86 -10.15 2.94
CA ARG A 127 9.27 -9.87 3.25
C ARG A 127 9.83 -8.67 2.49
N PRO A 128 9.23 -7.45 2.63
CA PRO A 128 9.59 -6.27 1.84
C PRO A 128 11.06 -5.85 1.98
N TRP A 129 11.70 -6.15 3.11
CA TRP A 129 13.13 -5.90 3.33
C TRP A 129 14.05 -6.69 2.39
N ARG A 130 13.51 -7.67 1.65
CA ARG A 130 14.26 -8.45 0.66
C ARG A 130 14.04 -7.97 -0.77
N MET A 131 13.31 -6.87 -0.99
CA MET A 131 13.03 -6.38 -2.35
C MET A 131 14.30 -5.94 -3.10
N GLY A 132 15.32 -5.46 -2.38
CA GLY A 132 16.61 -5.10 -2.97
C GLY A 132 17.55 -6.29 -3.26
N ASP A 133 17.22 -7.51 -2.84
CA ASP A 133 18.00 -8.72 -3.09
C ASP A 133 17.62 -9.30 -4.47
N PRO A 134 18.54 -9.31 -5.46
CA PRO A 134 18.24 -9.81 -6.80
C PRO A 134 17.90 -11.31 -6.84
N ASN A 135 18.24 -12.07 -5.81
CA ASN A 135 17.88 -13.50 -5.68
C ASN A 135 16.56 -13.72 -4.95
N SER A 136 15.89 -12.64 -4.52
CA SER A 136 14.63 -12.72 -3.79
C SER A 136 13.44 -12.59 -4.73
N SER A 137 12.39 -13.36 -4.44
CA SER A 137 11.09 -13.21 -5.08
C SER A 137 10.19 -12.16 -4.38
N ALA A 138 10.71 -11.43 -3.39
CA ALA A 138 9.95 -10.43 -2.66
C ALA A 138 9.63 -9.23 -3.55
N ALA A 139 8.36 -8.82 -3.56
CA ALA A 139 7.91 -7.57 -4.15
C ALA A 139 6.65 -7.13 -3.42
N VAL A 140 6.56 -5.85 -3.12
CA VAL A 140 5.42 -5.22 -2.45
C VAL A 140 5.15 -3.88 -3.09
N GLY A 141 3.89 -3.60 -3.37
CA GLY A 141 3.39 -2.27 -3.69
C GLY A 141 2.37 -1.86 -2.63
N ILE A 142 2.33 -0.60 -2.29
CA ILE A 142 1.41 -0.03 -1.31
C ILE A 142 0.70 1.16 -1.93
N GLY A 143 -0.64 1.13 -1.98
CA GLY A 143 -1.46 2.12 -2.64
C GLY A 143 -1.27 3.56 -2.14
N ALA A 144 -0.82 3.72 -0.90
CA ALA A 144 -0.54 5.04 -0.35
C ALA A 144 0.67 5.74 -1.00
N PHE A 145 1.72 4.97 -1.38
CA PHE A 145 2.90 5.53 -2.02
C PHE A 145 3.61 4.46 -2.87
N ASN A 146 3.47 4.56 -4.19
CA ASN A 146 4.00 3.60 -5.14
C ASN A 146 4.64 4.36 -6.32
N LEU A 147 5.96 4.64 -6.20
CA LEU A 147 6.72 5.47 -7.14
C LEU A 147 7.46 4.57 -8.13
N VAL A 148 7.17 4.74 -9.42
CA VAL A 148 7.64 3.85 -10.50
C VAL A 148 8.26 4.67 -11.63
N ARG A 149 9.39 4.22 -12.20
CA ARG A 149 9.88 4.78 -13.46
C ARG A 149 8.91 4.49 -14.57
N LYS A 150 8.53 5.51 -15.32
CA LYS A 150 7.59 5.41 -16.44
C LYS A 150 8.04 4.38 -17.48
N GLN A 151 9.33 4.30 -17.76
CA GLN A 151 9.90 3.30 -18.66
C GLN A 151 9.69 1.87 -18.15
N ALA A 152 9.98 1.60 -16.87
CA ALA A 152 9.77 0.28 -16.27
C ALA A 152 8.28 -0.10 -16.22
N TYR A 153 7.40 0.87 -15.92
CA TYR A 153 5.96 0.68 -15.98
C TYR A 153 5.48 0.19 -17.34
N PHE A 154 5.90 0.85 -18.44
CA PHE A 154 5.51 0.44 -19.77
C PHE A 154 6.17 -0.87 -20.22
N ALA A 155 7.44 -1.10 -19.87
CA ALA A 155 8.12 -2.36 -20.15
C ALA A 155 7.42 -3.57 -19.51
N ALA A 156 6.85 -3.38 -18.32
CA ALA A 156 6.07 -4.40 -17.62
C ALA A 156 4.61 -4.53 -18.13
N GLY A 157 4.16 -3.68 -19.07
CA GLY A 157 2.79 -3.67 -19.60
C GLY A 157 1.80 -2.84 -18.78
N GLY A 158 2.25 -2.18 -17.72
CA GLY A 158 1.46 -1.29 -16.86
C GLY A 158 0.27 -1.98 -16.19
N HIS A 159 -0.87 -1.29 -16.12
CA HIS A 159 -2.08 -1.84 -15.49
C HIS A 159 -2.87 -2.82 -16.37
N ARG A 160 -2.54 -2.97 -17.67
CA ARG A 160 -3.28 -3.89 -18.56
C ARG A 160 -3.26 -5.35 -18.11
N PRO A 161 -2.10 -5.97 -17.75
CA PRO A 161 -2.06 -7.36 -17.30
C PRO A 161 -2.81 -7.61 -16.00
N ILE A 162 -3.03 -6.55 -15.20
CA ILE A 162 -3.67 -6.60 -13.89
C ILE A 162 -5.04 -5.90 -13.87
N ALA A 163 -5.64 -5.63 -15.03
CA ALA A 163 -6.86 -4.84 -15.20
C ALA A 163 -8.03 -5.26 -14.30
N MET A 164 -8.16 -6.56 -14.02
CA MET A 164 -9.21 -7.15 -13.18
C MET A 164 -8.75 -7.50 -11.76
N ARG A 165 -7.60 -6.99 -11.31
CA ARG A 165 -7.04 -7.30 -9.99
C ARG A 165 -7.39 -6.23 -8.96
N PRO A 166 -8.05 -6.56 -7.85
CA PRO A 166 -8.34 -5.60 -6.78
C PRO A 166 -7.12 -5.27 -5.90
N ASP A 167 -6.06 -6.07 -5.96
CA ASP A 167 -4.76 -5.91 -5.32
C ASP A 167 -3.75 -5.28 -6.29
N ASP A 168 -4.16 -4.20 -6.96
CA ASP A 168 -3.44 -3.54 -8.07
C ASP A 168 -2.02 -3.11 -7.71
N ASP A 169 -1.84 -2.51 -6.56
CA ASP A 169 -0.56 -2.01 -6.04
C ASP A 169 0.46 -3.16 -5.84
N LEU A 170 0.04 -4.22 -5.16
CA LEU A 170 0.85 -5.43 -4.96
C LEU A 170 1.16 -6.10 -6.30
N ARG A 171 0.17 -6.21 -7.20
CA ARG A 171 0.34 -6.86 -8.51
C ARG A 171 1.25 -6.07 -9.42
N LEU A 172 1.19 -4.74 -9.40
CA LEU A 172 2.11 -3.90 -10.15
C LEU A 172 3.56 -4.14 -9.70
N ALA A 173 3.83 -4.19 -8.39
CA ALA A 173 5.16 -4.47 -7.86
C ALA A 173 5.66 -5.87 -8.28
N LEU A 174 4.80 -6.90 -8.22
CA LEU A 174 5.14 -8.25 -8.69
C LEU A 174 5.45 -8.26 -10.19
N LEU A 175 4.65 -7.57 -10.99
CA LEU A 175 4.82 -7.47 -12.43
C LEU A 175 6.14 -6.75 -12.79
N LEU A 176 6.46 -5.66 -12.12
CA LEU A 176 7.74 -4.94 -12.27
C LEU A 176 8.93 -5.84 -11.93
N ARG A 177 8.86 -6.59 -10.82
CA ARG A 177 9.90 -7.56 -10.44
C ARG A 177 10.09 -8.63 -11.51
N ASP A 178 9.01 -9.21 -12.03
CA ASP A 178 9.07 -10.27 -13.04
C ASP A 178 9.70 -9.78 -14.36
N HIS A 179 9.72 -8.45 -14.57
CA HIS A 179 10.42 -7.79 -15.69
C HIS A 179 11.80 -7.24 -15.31
N GLY A 180 12.37 -7.66 -14.17
CA GLY A 180 13.74 -7.34 -13.77
C GLY A 180 13.92 -5.95 -13.16
N SER A 181 12.86 -5.26 -12.76
CA SER A 181 12.95 -3.93 -12.15
C SER A 181 13.66 -3.98 -10.80
N LYS A 182 14.55 -3.01 -10.56
CA LYS A 182 15.23 -2.80 -9.29
C LYS A 182 14.29 -2.09 -8.32
N GLN A 183 13.97 -2.75 -7.20
CA GLN A 183 12.93 -2.28 -6.30
C GLN A 183 13.46 -2.04 -4.89
N ALA A 184 12.85 -1.08 -4.19
CA ALA A 184 13.10 -0.85 -2.76
C ALA A 184 11.80 -0.61 -1.99
N PHE A 185 11.87 -0.87 -0.70
CA PHE A 185 10.81 -0.64 0.27
C PHE A 185 11.28 0.33 1.36
N GLY A 186 10.44 1.27 1.71
CA GLY A 186 10.66 2.22 2.80
C GLY A 186 9.49 2.26 3.78
N VAL A 187 9.73 2.88 4.93
CA VAL A 187 8.70 3.23 5.92
C VAL A 187 8.58 4.75 6.00
N ALA A 188 7.38 5.24 6.22
CA ALA A 188 7.09 6.67 6.10
C ALA A 188 7.74 7.54 7.19
N GLY A 189 7.85 7.05 8.42
CA GLY A 189 8.46 7.79 9.53
C GLY A 189 7.83 9.19 9.72
N GLY A 190 6.51 9.29 9.70
CA GLY A 190 5.76 10.54 9.82
C GLY A 190 5.51 11.29 8.51
N MET A 191 6.18 10.95 7.41
CA MET A 191 6.11 11.73 6.16
C MET A 191 4.93 11.36 5.25
N VAL A 192 4.39 10.16 5.37
CA VAL A 192 3.19 9.70 4.64
C VAL A 192 2.24 9.08 5.64
N SER A 193 0.99 9.49 5.64
CA SER A 193 0.02 8.92 6.56
C SER A 193 -1.36 8.77 5.92
N VAL A 194 -2.12 7.80 6.41
CA VAL A 194 -3.46 7.49 5.93
C VAL A 194 -4.37 7.16 7.11
N GLU A 195 -5.63 7.57 7.01
CA GLU A 195 -6.69 7.09 7.90
C GLU A 195 -7.39 5.92 7.20
N TRP A 196 -6.77 4.72 7.31
CA TRP A 196 -7.11 3.58 6.45
C TRP A 196 -8.55 3.10 6.62
N TYR A 197 -9.00 2.98 7.88
CA TYR A 197 -10.38 2.61 8.19
C TYR A 197 -10.90 3.39 9.40
N PRO A 198 -12.17 3.82 9.40
CA PRO A 198 -12.78 4.54 10.53
C PRO A 198 -13.04 3.65 11.75
N GLY A 199 -12.93 2.32 11.63
CA GLY A 199 -13.15 1.38 12.72
C GLY A 199 -12.94 -0.07 12.31
N LEU A 200 -12.89 -0.96 13.30
CA LEU A 200 -12.59 -2.37 13.11
C LEU A 200 -13.55 -3.09 12.14
N ARG A 201 -14.86 -2.79 12.22
CA ARG A 201 -15.86 -3.38 11.31
C ARG A 201 -15.59 -2.97 9.85
N ALA A 202 -15.25 -1.71 9.61
CA ALA A 202 -14.92 -1.21 8.28
C ALA A 202 -13.61 -1.85 7.77
N ALA A 203 -12.62 -2.08 8.65
CA ALA A 203 -11.39 -2.79 8.30
C ALA A 203 -11.66 -4.22 7.83
N PHE A 204 -12.51 -4.98 8.54
CA PHE A 204 -12.88 -6.32 8.11
C PHE A 204 -13.54 -6.34 6.73
N HIS A 205 -14.54 -5.47 6.49
CA HIS A 205 -15.21 -5.40 5.20
C HIS A 205 -14.29 -4.91 4.07
N GLY A 206 -13.41 -3.95 4.36
CA GLY A 206 -12.48 -3.43 3.36
C GLY A 206 -11.39 -4.44 2.97
N LEU A 207 -10.93 -5.27 3.91
CA LEU A 207 -9.94 -6.31 3.65
C LEU A 207 -10.53 -7.57 3.03
N GLU A 208 -11.83 -7.83 3.17
CA GLU A 208 -12.50 -9.01 2.62
C GLU A 208 -12.28 -9.14 1.11
N LYS A 209 -12.47 -8.05 0.36
CA LYS A 209 -12.27 -8.02 -1.10
C LYS A 209 -10.84 -8.37 -1.52
N ASN A 210 -9.84 -7.98 -0.70
CA ASN A 210 -8.42 -8.19 -0.99
C ASN A 210 -7.94 -9.57 -0.54
N SER A 211 -8.61 -10.18 0.44
CA SER A 211 -8.22 -11.47 1.02
C SER A 211 -8.24 -12.60 -0.01
N LEU A 212 -9.30 -12.68 -0.83
CA LEU A 212 -9.38 -13.66 -1.92
C LEU A 212 -8.36 -13.40 -3.03
N ALA A 213 -8.14 -12.13 -3.35
CA ALA A 213 -7.15 -11.75 -4.35
C ALA A 213 -5.72 -12.10 -3.90
N ALA A 214 -5.38 -11.87 -2.64
CA ALA A 214 -4.08 -12.20 -2.07
C ALA A 214 -3.72 -13.69 -2.19
N VAL A 215 -4.71 -14.58 -2.10
CA VAL A 215 -4.54 -16.03 -2.29
C VAL A 215 -4.86 -16.51 -3.72
N ASN A 216 -4.80 -15.59 -4.71
CA ASN A 216 -5.09 -15.89 -6.12
C ASN A 216 -6.45 -16.55 -6.34
N PHE A 217 -7.48 -16.09 -5.62
CA PHE A 217 -8.86 -16.62 -5.69
C PHE A 217 -8.99 -18.10 -5.35
N LYS A 218 -8.09 -18.64 -4.50
CA LYS A 218 -8.12 -20.02 -4.00
C LYS A 218 -8.71 -20.05 -2.58
N PRO A 219 -10.04 -20.14 -2.39
CA PRO A 219 -10.69 -19.99 -1.08
C PRO A 219 -10.26 -21.05 -0.07
N TRP A 220 -9.87 -22.25 -0.51
CA TRP A 220 -9.34 -23.29 0.36
C TRP A 220 -8.03 -22.88 1.08
N MET A 221 -7.23 -21.96 0.50
CA MET A 221 -6.06 -21.40 1.18
C MET A 221 -6.45 -20.49 2.34
N LEU A 222 -7.56 -19.76 2.22
CA LEU A 222 -8.09 -18.96 3.33
C LEU A 222 -8.68 -19.88 4.41
N LEU A 223 -9.48 -20.87 4.03
CA LEU A 223 -10.11 -21.80 4.97
C LEU A 223 -9.08 -22.62 5.77
N GLY A 224 -7.95 -22.96 5.16
CA GLY A 224 -6.86 -23.66 5.84
C GLY A 224 -5.86 -22.73 6.52
N GLY A 225 -5.44 -21.68 5.83
CA GLY A 225 -4.38 -20.77 6.31
C GLY A 225 -4.82 -19.81 7.42
N ALA A 226 -6.01 -19.23 7.31
CA ALA A 226 -6.47 -18.25 8.30
C ALA A 226 -6.65 -18.84 9.71
N PRO A 227 -7.26 -20.01 9.93
CA PRO A 227 -7.31 -20.63 11.25
C PRO A 227 -5.94 -20.97 11.82
N VAL A 228 -5.03 -21.47 10.98
CA VAL A 228 -3.64 -21.77 11.40
C VAL A 228 -2.92 -20.49 11.81
N GLN A 229 -3.03 -19.42 11.02
CA GLN A 229 -2.47 -18.12 11.34
C GLN A 229 -3.03 -17.58 12.66
N MET A 230 -4.34 -17.66 12.84
CA MET A 230 -5.01 -17.24 14.06
C MET A 230 -4.53 -18.04 15.28
N LEU A 231 -4.40 -19.37 15.13
CA LEU A 231 -3.86 -20.23 16.17
C LEU A 231 -2.43 -19.81 16.55
N ILE A 232 -1.55 -19.60 15.58
CA ILE A 232 -0.16 -19.19 15.81
C ILE A 232 -0.12 -17.84 16.52
N MET A 233 -0.95 -16.87 16.13
CA MET A 233 -0.97 -15.53 16.73
C MET A 233 -1.56 -15.53 18.15
N CYS A 234 -2.61 -16.30 18.40
CA CYS A 234 -3.25 -16.35 19.71
C CYS A 234 -2.51 -17.27 20.71
N TRP A 235 -1.80 -18.27 20.21
CA TRP A 235 -1.13 -19.26 21.04
C TRP A 235 -0.21 -18.68 22.12
N PRO A 236 0.68 -17.73 21.86
CA PRO A 236 1.55 -17.16 22.90
C PRO A 236 0.80 -16.55 24.06
N PHE A 237 -0.40 -16.00 23.82
CA PHE A 237 -1.24 -15.39 24.86
C PHE A 237 -2.01 -16.41 25.69
N VAL A 238 -2.34 -17.54 25.13
CA VAL A 238 -3.11 -18.61 25.80
C VAL A 238 -2.17 -19.62 26.48
N ALA A 239 -1.07 -19.97 25.84
CA ALA A 239 -0.14 -20.99 26.29
C ALA A 239 0.39 -20.80 27.73
N PRO A 240 0.70 -19.58 28.23
CA PRO A 240 1.15 -19.39 29.62
C PRO A 240 0.15 -19.84 30.68
N PHE A 241 -1.14 -19.90 30.34
CA PHE A 241 -2.21 -20.29 31.26
C PHE A 241 -2.52 -21.79 31.25
N ILE A 242 -2.23 -22.48 30.14
CA ILE A 242 -2.61 -23.88 29.94
C ILE A 242 -1.42 -24.85 29.87
N THR A 243 -0.19 -24.33 29.75
CA THR A 243 1.04 -25.13 29.68
C THR A 243 1.85 -25.02 30.99
N SER A 244 2.85 -25.86 31.14
CA SER A 244 3.77 -25.88 32.28
C SER A 244 5.23 -25.98 31.83
N GLY A 245 6.17 -25.76 32.72
CA GLY A 245 7.61 -25.87 32.47
C GLY A 245 8.15 -24.85 31.45
N PRO A 246 9.18 -25.21 30.65
CA PRO A 246 9.86 -24.27 29.73
C PRO A 246 8.92 -23.65 28.70
N VAL A 247 7.91 -24.37 28.25
CA VAL A 247 6.93 -23.88 27.24
C VAL A 247 6.16 -22.70 27.78
N ARG A 248 5.74 -22.73 29.04
CA ARG A 248 5.05 -21.61 29.72
C ARG A 248 5.91 -20.35 29.71
N TRP A 249 7.15 -20.46 30.12
CA TRP A 249 8.05 -19.32 30.27
C TRP A 249 8.47 -18.75 28.91
N LEU A 250 8.67 -19.62 27.90
CA LEU A 250 8.97 -19.19 26.56
C LEU A 250 7.82 -18.33 25.97
N ASN A 251 6.57 -18.80 26.10
CA ASN A 251 5.42 -18.05 25.59
C ASN A 251 5.19 -16.76 26.39
N ALA A 252 5.40 -16.76 27.71
CA ALA A 252 5.34 -15.53 28.51
C ALA A 252 6.40 -14.51 28.06
N ALA A 253 7.62 -14.95 27.76
CA ALA A 253 8.68 -14.09 27.23
C ALA A 253 8.31 -13.52 25.85
N ILE A 254 7.72 -14.33 24.96
CA ILE A 254 7.22 -13.86 23.66
C ILE A 254 6.18 -12.75 23.83
N VAL A 255 5.21 -12.92 24.72
CA VAL A 255 4.19 -11.90 25.00
C VAL A 255 4.83 -10.61 25.53
N ILE A 256 5.77 -10.70 26.46
CA ILE A 256 6.48 -9.53 26.99
C ILE A 256 7.24 -8.81 25.88
N LEU A 257 7.97 -9.55 25.03
CA LEU A 257 8.71 -8.97 23.91
C LEU A 257 7.79 -8.29 22.89
N LEU A 258 6.62 -8.87 22.60
CA LEU A 258 5.61 -8.25 21.75
C LEU A 258 5.09 -6.94 22.34
N LEU A 259 4.77 -6.92 23.63
CA LEU A 259 4.29 -5.72 24.32
C LEU A 259 5.36 -4.63 24.39
N VAL A 260 6.61 -4.99 24.72
CA VAL A 260 7.72 -4.02 24.75
C VAL A 260 8.02 -3.50 23.36
N GLY A 261 8.01 -4.36 22.33
CA GLY A 261 8.20 -3.95 20.94
C GLY A 261 7.15 -2.94 20.49
N GLN A 262 5.89 -3.14 20.86
CA GLN A 262 4.82 -2.16 20.59
C GLN A 262 5.05 -0.83 21.32
N MET A 263 5.47 -0.85 22.58
CA MET A 263 5.77 0.38 23.34
C MET A 263 6.92 1.20 22.73
N VAL A 264 7.92 0.53 22.13
CA VAL A 264 9.04 1.19 21.45
C VAL A 264 8.61 1.78 20.09
N LEU A 265 7.68 1.14 19.40
CA LEU A 265 7.17 1.63 18.12
C LEU A 265 6.17 2.80 18.26
N LEU A 266 5.62 3.01 19.48
CA LEU A 266 4.67 4.07 19.79
C LEU A 266 5.36 5.34 20.34
N GLN A 267 6.68 5.35 20.49
CA GLN A 267 7.49 6.52 20.84
C GLN A 267 8.11 7.17 19.59
#